data_2aafaee7e99436ade665ecf3aee12047
#
_entry.id   2aafaee7e99436ade665ecf3aee12047
#
_cell.length_a   1.000
_cell.length_b   1.000
_cell.length_c   1.000
_cell.angle_alpha   90.00
_cell.angle_beta   90.00
_cell.angle_gamma   90.00
#
_symmetry.space_group_name_H-M   'P 1'
#
loop_
_entity.id
_entity.type
_entity.pdbx_description
1 polymer ?
#
loop_
_entity_poly.entity_id
_entity_poly.type
_entity_poly.pdbx_seq_one_letter_code
_entity_poly.pdbx_strand_id
1 'polypeptide(L)'
;MIAAILFAWLQYAADGLPHARAVVTGACPIATFDGRPVRMGRRAVPQNGFGDSVCDRTVPPGTRQIKVGSHRLPAPVREVHKVVVIGDTGCRILPPKLQACNDPAQWPFPAVARSIVREHPDVVVDVGDYYYREAACPATFSGCAGSPSGDNAASWYADWLTPASAMFPTIPLVLARGNHEDCQRGGIGWMRYLDAFPMAGCRTVEAPFAVSLGGLRIAVFDSAYADDTAKDASLAEFERSFSAVRRLVSGRTWFVTHRPPYLNADESAAMGDALDAFSAVLAGHIHLFAVMNKPPHPPLVINGVGGDFLDTEAAGELRMLLGPDGRSVKVSFGFVVYTRSPLGWDISLRDPAGAELAHCVLTEGRPGSVRC
;
A
#
# COMPACT_ATOMS: atom_id res chain seq x y z
N MET A 1 28.64 -18.36 9.14
CA MET A 1 28.47 -17.02 8.54
C MET A 1 27.47 -16.24 9.38
N ILE A 2 27.80 -15.04 9.79
CA ILE A 2 26.86 -14.13 10.49
C ILE A 2 25.79 -13.75 9.46
N ALA A 3 24.51 -13.95 9.77
CA ALA A 3 23.40 -13.57 8.90
C ALA A 3 23.40 -12.05 8.74
N ALA A 4 23.47 -11.56 7.50
CA ALA A 4 23.30 -10.14 7.21
C ALA A 4 21.79 -9.81 7.15
N ILE A 5 21.40 -8.73 7.81
CA ILE A 5 20.06 -8.15 7.69
C ILE A 5 20.11 -7.20 6.48
N LEU A 6 19.33 -7.51 5.45
CA LEU A 6 19.24 -6.71 4.23
C LEU A 6 18.23 -5.56 4.40
N PHE A 7 17.08 -5.86 5.00
CA PHE A 7 16.02 -4.90 5.27
C PHE A 7 15.35 -5.26 6.60
N ALA A 8 14.84 -4.26 7.32
CA ALA A 8 14.00 -4.48 8.50
C ALA A 8 13.01 -3.32 8.66
N TRP A 9 11.74 -3.63 8.93
CA TRP A 9 10.66 -2.66 9.07
C TRP A 9 9.60 -3.11 10.07
N LEU A 10 8.69 -2.20 10.40
CA LEU A 10 7.50 -2.46 11.19
C LEU A 10 6.27 -2.34 10.30
N GLN A 11 5.46 -3.39 10.23
CA GLN A 11 4.15 -3.34 9.57
C GLN A 11 3.05 -3.87 10.49
N TYR A 12 1.82 -3.46 10.22
CA TYR A 12 0.67 -4.08 10.87
C TYR A 12 0.24 -5.33 10.12
N ALA A 13 -0.16 -6.36 10.86
CA ALA A 13 -0.56 -7.67 10.34
C ALA A 13 -2.06 -7.92 10.52
N ALA A 14 -2.56 -9.03 9.97
CA ALA A 14 -3.98 -9.36 9.97
C ALA A 14 -4.58 -9.65 11.36
N ASP A 15 -3.73 -9.92 12.35
CA ASP A 15 -4.10 -10.01 13.77
C ASP A 15 -4.35 -8.63 14.42
N GLY A 16 -4.18 -7.54 13.67
CA GLY A 16 -4.31 -6.16 14.12
C GLY A 16 -3.11 -5.64 14.91
N LEU A 17 -2.04 -6.44 15.04
CA LEU A 17 -0.85 -6.11 15.83
C LEU A 17 0.30 -5.66 14.93
N PRO A 18 1.23 -4.85 15.45
CA PRO A 18 2.46 -4.52 14.76
C PRO A 18 3.44 -5.71 14.77
N HIS A 19 4.07 -5.95 13.64
CA HIS A 19 5.08 -6.99 13.43
C HIS A 19 6.40 -6.39 13.00
N ALA A 20 7.47 -6.72 13.70
CA ALA A 20 8.84 -6.47 13.24
C ALA A 20 9.19 -7.54 12.20
N ARG A 21 9.52 -7.11 10.98
CA ARG A 21 9.87 -7.99 9.86
C ARG A 21 11.28 -7.72 9.39
N ALA A 22 12.00 -8.75 8.93
CA ALA A 22 13.34 -8.62 8.40
C ALA A 22 13.60 -9.60 7.25
N VAL A 23 14.30 -9.13 6.23
CA VAL A 23 14.89 -9.94 5.15
C VAL A 23 16.35 -10.18 5.48
N VAL A 24 16.80 -11.44 5.47
CA VAL A 24 18.14 -11.82 5.93
C VAL A 24 18.78 -12.88 5.02
N THR A 25 20.13 -12.89 4.99
CA THR A 25 20.90 -13.98 4.39
C THR A 25 21.23 -15.02 5.45
N GLY A 26 20.34 -15.98 5.72
CA GLY A 26 20.61 -17.06 6.68
C GLY A 26 19.63 -17.14 7.85
N ALA A 27 20.13 -17.26 9.09
CA ALA A 27 19.29 -17.45 10.26
C ALA A 27 18.57 -16.16 10.69
N CYS A 28 17.38 -16.30 11.25
CA CYS A 28 16.65 -15.16 11.80
C CYS A 28 17.40 -14.51 12.97
N PRO A 29 17.49 -13.17 12.98
CA PRO A 29 18.18 -12.43 14.02
C PRO A 29 17.40 -12.44 15.34
N ILE A 30 18.04 -11.90 16.37
CA ILE A 30 17.37 -11.54 17.62
C ILE A 30 16.83 -10.11 17.47
N ALA A 31 15.54 -9.94 17.75
CA ALA A 31 14.94 -8.64 17.99
C ALA A 31 15.07 -8.27 19.48
N THR A 32 15.04 -6.97 19.79
CA THR A 32 14.91 -6.49 21.17
C THR A 32 13.74 -5.53 21.27
N PHE A 33 12.87 -5.79 22.26
CA PHE A 33 11.71 -4.96 22.60
C PHE A 33 11.92 -4.39 24.01
N ASP A 34 12.10 -3.06 24.09
CA ASP A 34 12.44 -2.36 25.33
C ASP A 34 13.63 -3.01 26.08
N GLY A 35 14.67 -3.36 25.30
CA GLY A 35 15.89 -4.00 25.81
C GLY A 35 15.81 -5.51 26.01
N ARG A 36 14.62 -6.14 25.94
CA ARG A 36 14.44 -7.58 26.12
C ARG A 36 14.68 -8.33 24.80
N PRO A 37 15.62 -9.27 24.74
CA PRO A 37 15.91 -10.04 23.53
C PRO A 37 14.80 -11.07 23.27
N VAL A 38 14.38 -11.18 21.99
CA VAL A 38 13.36 -12.12 21.53
C VAL A 38 13.81 -12.72 20.19
N ARG A 39 13.70 -14.05 20.05
CA ARG A 39 13.97 -14.72 18.77
C ARG A 39 12.87 -14.38 17.76
N MET A 40 13.25 -13.96 16.56
CA MET A 40 12.31 -13.85 15.45
C MET A 40 12.00 -15.23 14.87
N GLY A 41 10.74 -15.46 14.52
CA GLY A 41 10.31 -16.64 13.80
C GLY A 41 10.66 -16.54 12.32
N ARG A 42 10.86 -17.68 11.66
CA ARG A 42 11.05 -17.73 10.20
C ARG A 42 9.69 -17.71 9.54
N ARG A 43 9.43 -16.67 8.74
CA ARG A 43 8.23 -16.52 7.91
C ARG A 43 8.41 -17.26 6.58
N ALA A 44 9.53 -17.02 5.88
CA ALA A 44 9.83 -17.62 4.60
C ALA A 44 11.28 -18.14 4.55
N VAL A 45 11.47 -19.29 3.88
CA VAL A 45 12.76 -19.91 3.62
C VAL A 45 13.26 -19.58 2.22
N PRO A 46 14.58 -19.69 1.94
CA PRO A 46 15.08 -19.60 0.57
C PRO A 46 14.38 -20.60 -0.36
N GLN A 47 14.06 -20.16 -1.55
CA GLN A 47 13.49 -20.98 -2.63
C GLN A 47 13.92 -20.42 -3.99
N ASN A 48 13.55 -21.10 -5.09
CA ASN A 48 13.91 -20.64 -6.43
C ASN A 48 13.49 -19.17 -6.66
N GLY A 49 14.40 -18.36 -7.18
CA GLY A 49 14.21 -16.91 -7.36
C GLY A 49 14.35 -16.06 -6.08
N PHE A 50 14.33 -16.67 -4.89
CA PHE A 50 14.39 -15.99 -3.59
C PHE A 50 15.44 -16.63 -2.70
N GLY A 51 16.68 -16.14 -2.76
CA GLY A 51 17.82 -16.69 -1.99
C GLY A 51 17.85 -16.24 -0.52
N ASP A 52 16.95 -15.36 -0.11
CA ASP A 52 16.84 -14.82 1.25
C ASP A 52 15.89 -15.63 2.14
N SER A 53 15.95 -15.35 3.44
CA SER A 53 14.95 -15.74 4.43
C SER A 53 14.19 -14.50 4.89
N VAL A 54 12.91 -14.65 5.20
CA VAL A 54 12.11 -13.59 5.83
C VAL A 54 11.80 -14.01 7.27
N CYS A 55 12.07 -13.10 8.20
CA CYS A 55 11.84 -13.31 9.63
C CYS A 55 10.76 -12.34 10.10
N ASP A 56 9.96 -12.81 11.05
CA ASP A 56 8.80 -12.05 11.55
C ASP A 56 8.67 -12.24 13.07
N ARG A 57 8.21 -11.19 13.75
CA ARG A 57 7.88 -11.25 15.17
C ARG A 57 6.85 -10.20 15.54
N THR A 58 5.75 -10.64 16.15
CA THR A 58 4.75 -9.74 16.75
C THR A 58 5.41 -8.89 17.83
N VAL A 59 5.15 -7.60 17.80
CA VAL A 59 5.64 -6.63 18.79
C VAL A 59 4.61 -6.52 19.92
N PRO A 60 5.00 -6.75 21.18
CA PRO A 60 4.07 -6.66 22.30
C PRO A 60 3.43 -5.28 22.43
N PRO A 61 2.15 -5.20 22.86
CA PRO A 61 1.50 -3.92 23.15
C PRO A 61 2.32 -3.07 24.12
N GLY A 62 2.37 -1.76 23.86
CA GLY A 62 3.08 -0.80 24.72
C GLY A 62 4.59 -0.70 24.50
N THR A 63 5.19 -1.53 23.62
CA THR A 63 6.61 -1.43 23.25
C THR A 63 6.94 -0.03 22.74
N ARG A 64 8.08 0.51 23.22
CA ARG A 64 8.55 1.86 22.85
C ARG A 64 9.84 1.84 22.01
N GLN A 65 10.66 0.81 22.21
CA GLN A 65 11.94 0.68 21.52
C GLN A 65 12.03 -0.69 20.85
N ILE A 66 12.22 -0.68 19.54
CA ILE A 66 12.34 -1.88 18.73
C ILE A 66 13.68 -1.86 18.01
N LYS A 67 14.41 -2.98 18.09
CA LYS A 67 15.60 -3.22 17.27
C LYS A 67 15.54 -4.62 16.69
N VAL A 68 16.03 -4.77 15.47
CA VAL A 68 16.30 -6.05 14.82
C VAL A 68 17.79 -6.07 14.47
N GLY A 69 18.58 -6.82 15.23
CA GLY A 69 20.04 -6.66 15.22
C GLY A 69 20.45 -5.23 15.56
N SER A 70 21.17 -4.56 14.65
CA SER A 70 21.56 -3.14 14.78
C SER A 70 20.50 -2.15 14.26
N HIS A 71 19.49 -2.61 13.53
CA HIS A 71 18.46 -1.76 12.92
C HIS A 71 17.44 -1.31 13.97
N ARG A 72 17.25 0.01 14.10
CA ARG A 72 16.15 0.57 14.87
C ARG A 72 14.90 0.58 14.00
N LEU A 73 13.76 0.26 14.60
CA LEU A 73 12.45 0.36 13.96
C LEU A 73 11.58 1.36 14.72
N PRO A 74 10.54 1.93 14.06
CA PRO A 74 9.60 2.83 14.72
C PRO A 74 8.84 2.12 15.85
N ALA A 75 8.36 2.89 16.81
CA ALA A 75 7.40 2.39 17.79
C ALA A 75 6.02 2.22 17.14
N PRO A 76 5.17 1.30 17.64
CA PRO A 76 3.79 1.21 17.20
C PRO A 76 3.03 2.53 17.44
N VAL A 77 2.11 2.86 16.51
CA VAL A 77 1.30 4.07 16.58
C VAL A 77 0.39 4.03 17.82
N ARG A 78 0.40 5.09 18.60
CA ARG A 78 -0.45 5.24 19.79
C ARG A 78 -1.62 6.17 19.55
N GLU A 79 -1.38 7.22 18.82
CA GLU A 79 -2.34 8.19 18.37
C GLU A 79 -1.92 8.66 16.98
N VAL A 80 -2.89 8.79 16.07
CA VAL A 80 -2.60 9.15 14.69
C VAL A 80 -3.06 10.58 14.41
N HIS A 81 -2.12 11.40 13.95
CA HIS A 81 -2.34 12.79 13.56
C HIS A 81 -1.99 13.02 12.08
N LYS A 82 -1.06 12.24 11.55
CA LYS A 82 -0.64 12.37 10.15
C LYS A 82 -0.49 10.98 9.51
N VAL A 83 -1.24 10.76 8.45
CA VAL A 83 -1.16 9.56 7.61
C VAL A 83 -0.63 9.97 6.24
N VAL A 84 0.31 9.22 5.69
CA VAL A 84 0.63 9.32 4.26
C VAL A 84 0.06 8.11 3.55
N VAL A 85 -0.58 8.36 2.41
CA VAL A 85 -1.11 7.31 1.53
C VAL A 85 -0.37 7.35 0.21
N ILE A 86 0.09 6.18 -0.23
CA ILE A 86 0.74 5.95 -1.53
C ILE A 86 0.18 4.67 -2.14
N GLY A 87 0.40 4.49 -3.43
CA GLY A 87 0.15 3.24 -4.16
C GLY A 87 0.78 3.31 -5.54
N ASP A 88 0.78 2.19 -6.24
CA ASP A 88 1.26 2.11 -7.61
C ASP A 88 2.72 2.58 -7.74
N THR A 89 3.58 2.00 -6.88
CA THR A 89 4.94 2.51 -6.65
C THR A 89 6.01 1.87 -7.52
N GLY A 90 5.78 0.67 -8.06
CA GLY A 90 6.76 -0.07 -8.85
C GLY A 90 7.08 0.59 -10.20
N CYS A 91 8.07 0.06 -10.91
CA CYS A 91 8.47 0.56 -12.22
C CYS A 91 8.09 -0.41 -13.33
N ARG A 92 7.20 0.01 -14.22
CA ARG A 92 6.61 -0.87 -15.23
C ARG A 92 7.59 -1.31 -16.31
N ILE A 93 7.82 -2.61 -16.37
CA ILE A 93 8.50 -3.30 -17.47
C ILE A 93 7.60 -4.43 -17.95
N LEU A 94 6.69 -4.11 -18.84
CA LEU A 94 5.78 -5.06 -19.50
C LEU A 94 5.44 -4.55 -20.90
N PRO A 95 6.09 -5.08 -21.96
CA PRO A 95 5.81 -4.64 -23.33
C PRO A 95 4.32 -4.75 -23.68
N PRO A 96 3.75 -3.78 -24.40
CA PRO A 96 4.40 -2.60 -24.99
C PRO A 96 4.64 -1.43 -24.02
N LYS A 97 4.17 -1.48 -22.78
CA LYS A 97 4.34 -0.40 -21.78
C LYS A 97 5.70 -0.57 -21.07
N LEU A 98 6.63 0.34 -21.35
CA LEU A 98 8.00 0.33 -20.80
C LEU A 98 8.31 1.67 -20.14
N GLN A 99 8.56 1.67 -18.85
CA GLN A 99 8.98 2.85 -18.10
C GLN A 99 10.51 2.91 -18.00
N ALA A 100 11.06 4.13 -18.03
CA ALA A 100 12.50 4.33 -17.87
C ALA A 100 12.89 4.24 -16.38
N CYS A 101 12.99 3.02 -15.86
CA CYS A 101 13.28 2.73 -14.45
C CYS A 101 14.63 3.29 -13.94
N ASN A 102 15.55 3.59 -14.87
CA ASN A 102 16.85 4.18 -14.58
C ASN A 102 16.81 5.73 -14.55
N ASP A 103 15.69 6.33 -14.92
CA ASP A 103 15.50 7.78 -14.90
C ASP A 103 14.63 8.19 -13.69
N PRO A 104 15.16 8.89 -12.70
CA PRO A 104 14.40 9.32 -11.53
C PRO A 104 13.28 10.34 -11.85
N ALA A 105 13.27 10.95 -13.02
CA ALA A 105 12.17 11.81 -13.46
C ALA A 105 11.00 10.99 -13.99
N GLN A 106 11.28 9.80 -14.56
CA GLN A 106 10.26 8.89 -15.10
C GLN A 106 9.77 7.89 -14.04
N TRP A 107 10.63 7.54 -13.08
CA TRP A 107 10.29 6.69 -11.94
C TRP A 107 10.78 7.31 -10.63
N PRO A 108 10.01 8.21 -10.03
CA PRO A 108 10.44 9.00 -8.89
C PRO A 108 10.25 8.35 -7.52
N PHE A 109 9.77 7.10 -7.42
CA PHE A 109 9.45 6.47 -6.13
C PHE A 109 10.58 6.58 -5.08
N PRO A 110 11.88 6.42 -5.41
CA PRO A 110 12.95 6.65 -4.43
C PRO A 110 12.98 8.09 -3.86
N ALA A 111 12.59 9.09 -4.66
CA ALA A 111 12.48 10.49 -4.19
C ALA A 111 11.21 10.70 -3.36
N VAL A 112 10.09 10.12 -3.78
CA VAL A 112 8.82 10.09 -3.05
C VAL A 112 9.03 9.53 -1.64
N ALA A 113 9.66 8.35 -1.51
CA ALA A 113 9.93 7.72 -0.22
C ALA A 113 10.75 8.62 0.73
N ARG A 114 11.79 9.30 0.20
CA ARG A 114 12.56 10.27 0.98
C ARG A 114 11.74 11.51 1.39
N SER A 115 10.82 11.95 0.54
CA SER A 115 9.95 13.09 0.85
C SER A 115 8.92 12.73 1.92
N ILE A 116 8.38 11.52 1.87
CA ILE A 116 7.49 10.98 2.92
C ILE A 116 8.19 11.01 4.28
N VAL A 117 9.46 10.63 4.37
CA VAL A 117 10.21 10.69 5.64
C VAL A 117 10.28 12.13 6.19
N ARG A 118 10.41 13.14 5.32
CA ARG A 118 10.43 14.55 5.75
C ARG A 118 9.09 15.07 6.26
N GLU A 119 7.99 14.42 5.88
CA GLU A 119 6.66 14.72 6.43
C GLU A 119 6.47 14.24 7.86
N HIS A 120 7.32 13.35 8.37
CA HIS A 120 7.20 12.73 9.69
C HIS A 120 5.79 12.16 9.97
N PRO A 121 5.23 11.31 9.10
CA PRO A 121 3.92 10.73 9.35
C PRO A 121 3.98 9.70 10.48
N ASP A 122 2.84 9.50 11.15
CA ASP A 122 2.68 8.45 12.15
C ASP A 122 2.61 7.05 11.52
N VAL A 123 2.11 6.98 10.27
CA VAL A 123 1.97 5.74 9.51
C VAL A 123 1.95 6.03 8.01
N VAL A 124 2.49 5.10 7.22
CA VAL A 124 2.25 5.04 5.77
C VAL A 124 1.24 3.92 5.50
N VAL A 125 0.23 4.24 4.71
CA VAL A 125 -0.72 3.29 4.13
C VAL A 125 -0.37 3.16 2.64
N ASP A 126 -0.01 1.96 2.21
CA ASP A 126 0.23 1.68 0.80
C ASP A 126 -0.95 0.88 0.25
N VAL A 127 -1.60 1.42 -0.77
CA VAL A 127 -2.84 0.88 -1.33
C VAL A 127 -2.62 -0.13 -2.45
N GLY A 128 -1.40 -0.66 -2.59
CA GLY A 128 -1.09 -1.78 -3.49
C GLY A 128 -0.28 -1.40 -4.71
N ASP A 129 0.05 -2.43 -5.48
CA ASP A 129 0.89 -2.40 -6.68
C ASP A 129 2.33 -1.92 -6.40
N TYR A 130 3.09 -2.83 -5.79
CA TYR A 130 4.50 -2.66 -5.42
C TYR A 130 5.44 -3.12 -6.51
N TYR A 131 5.01 -4.10 -7.33
CA TYR A 131 5.83 -4.86 -8.27
C TYR A 131 5.31 -4.72 -9.69
N TYR A 132 6.15 -4.20 -10.60
CA TYR A 132 5.81 -3.98 -12.01
C TYR A 132 6.88 -4.47 -13.00
N ARG A 133 7.99 -5.09 -12.53
CA ARG A 133 9.05 -5.63 -13.38
C ARG A 133 8.71 -7.03 -13.88
N GLU A 134 7.58 -7.16 -14.58
CA GLU A 134 7.02 -8.45 -14.98
C GLU A 134 7.76 -9.12 -16.14
N ALA A 135 8.36 -8.34 -17.03
CA ALA A 135 9.10 -8.84 -18.21
C ALA A 135 10.54 -8.34 -18.26
N ALA A 136 11.37 -9.02 -19.03
CA ALA A 136 12.73 -8.55 -19.27
C ALA A 136 12.74 -7.21 -20.04
N CYS A 137 13.64 -6.31 -19.64
CA CYS A 137 13.84 -5.05 -20.37
C CYS A 137 14.34 -5.36 -21.78
N PRO A 138 13.64 -4.89 -22.85
CA PRO A 138 14.09 -5.13 -24.23
C PRO A 138 15.44 -4.47 -24.50
N ALA A 139 16.31 -5.14 -25.23
CA ALA A 139 17.64 -4.62 -25.57
C ALA A 139 17.60 -3.28 -26.34
N THR A 140 16.46 -3.02 -26.99
CA THR A 140 16.23 -1.77 -27.75
C THR A 140 15.81 -0.59 -26.88
N PHE A 141 15.55 -0.78 -25.58
CA PHE A 141 15.11 0.27 -24.65
C PHE A 141 16.11 0.46 -23.51
N SER A 142 16.96 1.47 -23.60
CA SER A 142 18.01 1.75 -22.60
C SER A 142 17.46 2.22 -21.25
N GLY A 143 16.22 2.74 -21.21
CA GLY A 143 15.62 3.32 -19.99
C GLY A 143 15.43 2.34 -18.83
N CYS A 144 15.34 1.02 -19.11
CA CYS A 144 15.31 -0.02 -18.11
C CYS A 144 16.47 -1.03 -18.20
N ALA A 145 17.54 -0.69 -18.93
CA ALA A 145 18.68 -1.60 -19.14
C ALA A 145 19.28 -2.05 -17.79
N GLY A 146 19.55 -3.37 -17.69
CA GLY A 146 20.07 -3.98 -16.45
C GLY A 146 19.05 -4.18 -15.33
N SER A 147 17.80 -3.79 -15.53
CA SER A 147 16.72 -4.06 -14.55
C SER A 147 16.47 -5.55 -14.39
N PRO A 148 16.32 -6.06 -13.16
CA PRO A 148 15.80 -7.40 -12.94
C PRO A 148 14.33 -7.50 -13.37
N SER A 149 13.86 -8.72 -13.64
CA SER A 149 12.47 -8.99 -14.03
C SER A 149 11.99 -10.36 -13.55
N GLY A 150 10.66 -10.52 -13.49
CA GLY A 150 10.00 -11.71 -12.96
C GLY A 150 9.85 -11.68 -11.44
N ASP A 151 8.96 -12.51 -10.91
CA ASP A 151 8.72 -12.59 -9.46
C ASP A 151 9.88 -13.28 -8.75
N ASN A 152 10.84 -12.48 -8.31
CA ASN A 152 12.05 -12.90 -7.60
C ASN A 152 12.59 -11.80 -6.69
N ALA A 153 13.53 -12.16 -5.79
CA ALA A 153 14.09 -11.24 -4.81
C ALA A 153 14.69 -9.97 -5.45
N ALA A 154 15.41 -10.09 -6.56
CA ALA A 154 16.06 -8.93 -7.19
C ALA A 154 15.05 -7.90 -7.70
N SER A 155 13.94 -8.34 -8.29
CA SER A 155 12.87 -7.48 -8.78
C SER A 155 12.13 -6.79 -7.62
N TRP A 156 11.82 -7.51 -6.56
CA TRP A 156 11.19 -6.96 -5.35
C TRP A 156 12.10 -5.96 -4.62
N TYR A 157 13.41 -6.23 -4.61
CA TYR A 157 14.39 -5.28 -4.05
C TYR A 157 14.45 -4.02 -4.90
N ALA A 158 14.48 -4.16 -6.22
CA ALA A 158 14.58 -3.01 -7.12
C ALA A 158 13.31 -2.15 -7.12
N ASP A 159 12.12 -2.77 -7.14
CA ASP A 159 10.87 -2.04 -7.23
C ASP A 159 10.42 -1.44 -5.89
N TRP A 160 10.59 -2.16 -4.79
CA TRP A 160 10.00 -1.69 -3.55
C TRP A 160 10.95 -1.66 -2.35
N LEU A 161 11.60 -2.78 -1.98
CA LEU A 161 12.33 -2.84 -0.71
C LEU A 161 13.48 -1.85 -0.62
N THR A 162 14.24 -1.66 -1.69
CA THR A 162 15.36 -0.69 -1.71
C THR A 162 14.85 0.75 -1.72
N PRO A 163 13.96 1.18 -2.63
CA PRO A 163 13.46 2.57 -2.62
C PRO A 163 12.66 2.92 -1.36
N ALA A 164 11.85 1.99 -0.82
CA ALA A 164 11.08 2.19 0.40
C ALA A 164 11.93 2.16 1.68
N SER A 165 13.16 1.67 1.63
CA SER A 165 14.03 1.46 2.81
C SER A 165 14.29 2.73 3.62
N ALA A 166 14.18 3.90 3.00
CA ALA A 166 14.28 5.20 3.70
C ALA A 166 13.21 5.36 4.80
N MET A 167 12.01 4.79 4.61
CA MET A 167 10.89 4.86 5.55
C MET A 167 11.02 3.90 6.73
N PHE A 168 11.67 2.76 6.54
CA PHE A 168 11.68 1.63 7.47
C PHE A 168 12.15 1.95 8.90
N PRO A 169 13.18 2.83 9.11
CA PRO A 169 13.64 3.13 10.46
C PRO A 169 12.68 4.00 11.28
N THR A 170 11.75 4.70 10.63
CA THR A 170 10.99 5.78 11.26
C THR A 170 9.48 5.66 11.15
N ILE A 171 8.95 4.88 10.19
CA ILE A 171 7.52 4.89 9.88
C ILE A 171 6.99 3.46 9.84
N PRO A 172 5.96 3.13 10.65
CA PRO A 172 5.23 1.88 10.52
C PRO A 172 4.33 1.87 9.29
N LEU A 173 4.05 0.67 8.76
CA LEU A 173 3.36 0.48 7.49
C LEU A 173 2.03 -0.27 7.69
N VAL A 174 1.00 0.11 6.93
CA VAL A 174 -0.21 -0.68 6.64
C VAL A 174 -0.23 -0.90 5.14
N LEU A 175 -0.32 -2.17 4.71
CA LEU A 175 -0.10 -2.55 3.32
C LEU A 175 -1.34 -3.28 2.79
N ALA A 176 -1.88 -2.84 1.66
CA ALA A 176 -2.92 -3.54 0.91
C ALA A 176 -2.31 -4.25 -0.29
N ARG A 177 -2.91 -5.34 -0.74
CA ARG A 177 -2.49 -6.08 -1.93
C ARG A 177 -3.03 -5.42 -3.19
N GLY A 178 -2.18 -5.23 -4.21
CA GLY A 178 -2.58 -4.78 -5.52
C GLY A 178 -2.74 -5.93 -6.52
N ASN A 179 -3.23 -5.63 -7.72
CA ASN A 179 -3.44 -6.64 -8.74
C ASN A 179 -2.14 -7.12 -9.42
N HIS A 180 -1.05 -6.34 -9.31
CA HIS A 180 0.28 -6.79 -9.74
C HIS A 180 0.91 -7.79 -8.75
N GLU A 181 0.34 -7.96 -7.58
CA GLU A 181 0.67 -8.98 -6.59
C GLU A 181 -0.26 -10.20 -6.63
N ASP A 182 -1.03 -10.39 -7.70
CA ASP A 182 -1.80 -11.61 -7.89
C ASP A 182 -0.88 -12.85 -8.03
N CYS A 183 -1.47 -14.05 -7.90
CA CYS A 183 -0.71 -15.30 -7.89
C CYS A 183 0.01 -15.63 -9.21
N GLN A 184 -0.35 -14.97 -10.30
CA GLN A 184 0.25 -15.17 -11.62
C GLN A 184 1.40 -14.20 -11.91
N ARG A 185 1.49 -13.11 -11.14
CA ARG A 185 2.48 -12.03 -11.30
C ARG A 185 3.46 -12.00 -10.14
N GLY A 186 3.30 -11.05 -9.19
CA GLY A 186 4.17 -10.84 -8.03
C GLY A 186 3.77 -11.58 -6.76
N GLY A 187 2.88 -12.58 -6.84
CA GLY A 187 2.24 -13.19 -5.67
C GLY A 187 3.20 -13.90 -4.71
N ILE A 188 4.28 -14.50 -5.19
CA ILE A 188 5.26 -15.17 -4.31
C ILE A 188 6.00 -14.13 -3.46
N GLY A 189 6.48 -13.04 -4.09
CA GLY A 189 7.14 -11.96 -3.37
C GLY A 189 6.21 -11.26 -2.39
N TRP A 190 4.95 -11.00 -2.77
CA TRP A 190 3.93 -10.48 -1.86
C TRP A 190 3.80 -11.33 -0.60
N MET A 191 3.50 -12.62 -0.76
CA MET A 191 3.32 -13.55 0.37
C MET A 191 4.56 -13.64 1.26
N ARG A 192 5.76 -13.52 0.68
CA ARG A 192 7.02 -13.55 1.42
C ARG A 192 7.25 -12.29 2.23
N TYR A 193 7.16 -11.13 1.56
CA TYR A 193 7.68 -9.88 2.11
C TYR A 193 6.61 -9.07 2.81
N LEU A 194 5.44 -8.88 2.20
CA LEU A 194 4.52 -7.81 2.60
C LEU A 194 3.19 -8.29 3.16
N ASP A 195 2.70 -9.45 2.75
CA ASP A 195 1.40 -9.98 3.16
C ASP A 195 1.21 -9.93 4.69
N ALA A 196 0.05 -9.44 5.10
CA ALA A 196 -0.33 -9.29 6.52
C ALA A 196 -0.59 -10.63 7.23
N PHE A 197 -0.89 -11.69 6.47
CA PHE A 197 -1.17 -13.03 7.00
C PHE A 197 0.11 -13.85 7.17
N PRO A 198 0.09 -14.93 7.96
CA PRO A 198 1.15 -15.94 7.95
C PRO A 198 1.37 -16.48 6.55
N MET A 199 2.63 -16.72 6.17
CA MET A 199 2.94 -17.24 4.86
C MET A 199 2.27 -18.59 4.61
N ALA A 200 1.50 -18.65 3.54
CA ALA A 200 0.86 -19.85 3.00
C ALA A 200 1.06 -19.88 1.48
N GLY A 201 0.46 -20.82 0.77
CA GLY A 201 0.35 -20.72 -0.68
C GLY A 201 -0.42 -19.47 -1.10
N CYS A 202 -0.19 -18.99 -2.32
CA CYS A 202 -0.89 -17.81 -2.83
C CYS A 202 -2.41 -18.05 -2.84
N ARG A 203 -3.16 -17.08 -2.34
CA ARG A 203 -4.63 -17.08 -2.29
C ARG A 203 -5.19 -16.12 -3.32
N THR A 204 -6.31 -16.49 -3.94
CA THR A 204 -7.01 -15.62 -4.89
C THR A 204 -7.54 -14.38 -4.18
N VAL A 205 -8.23 -14.54 -3.05
CA VAL A 205 -8.72 -13.45 -2.21
C VAL A 205 -8.28 -13.67 -0.77
N GLU A 206 -7.74 -12.65 -0.15
CA GLU A 206 -7.40 -12.64 1.27
C GLU A 206 -8.58 -12.13 2.09
N ALA A 207 -8.72 -12.66 3.31
CA ALA A 207 -9.75 -12.18 4.21
C ALA A 207 -9.49 -10.72 4.61
N PRO A 208 -10.52 -9.88 4.71
CA PRO A 208 -10.33 -8.52 5.19
C PRO A 208 -9.91 -8.52 6.66
N PHE A 209 -9.05 -7.56 7.02
CA PHE A 209 -8.60 -7.37 8.40
C PHE A 209 -8.63 -5.89 8.79
N ALA A 210 -8.45 -5.58 10.05
CA ALA A 210 -8.40 -4.20 10.49
C ALA A 210 -7.35 -3.95 11.57
N VAL A 211 -6.74 -2.78 11.50
CA VAL A 211 -5.78 -2.27 12.48
C VAL A 211 -6.32 -1.03 13.19
N SER A 212 -5.98 -0.86 14.46
CA SER A 212 -6.38 0.30 15.27
C SER A 212 -5.15 1.14 15.58
N LEU A 213 -5.18 2.42 15.20
CA LEU A 213 -4.04 3.34 15.25
C LEU A 213 -4.29 4.53 16.20
N GLY A 214 -5.01 4.30 17.30
CA GLY A 214 -5.29 5.36 18.28
C GLY A 214 -6.12 6.53 17.68
N GLY A 215 -7.45 6.35 17.64
CA GLY A 215 -8.39 7.33 17.10
C GLY A 215 -8.76 7.16 15.62
N LEU A 216 -8.04 6.31 14.89
CA LEU A 216 -8.36 5.87 13.54
C LEU A 216 -8.29 4.35 13.45
N ARG A 217 -9.26 3.74 12.78
CA ARG A 217 -9.23 2.34 12.38
C ARG A 217 -9.10 2.24 10.87
N ILE A 218 -8.27 1.34 10.40
CA ILE A 218 -8.09 1.04 8.97
C ILE A 218 -8.53 -0.39 8.75
N ALA A 219 -9.52 -0.59 7.89
CA ALA A 219 -9.93 -1.91 7.41
C ALA A 219 -9.35 -2.11 6.01
N VAL A 220 -8.52 -3.14 5.85
CA VAL A 220 -7.86 -3.49 4.59
C VAL A 220 -8.66 -4.58 3.90
N PHE A 221 -8.89 -4.40 2.61
CA PHE A 221 -9.67 -5.28 1.76
C PHE A 221 -8.85 -5.67 0.52
N ASP A 222 -8.82 -6.95 0.20
CA ASP A 222 -8.12 -7.46 -0.99
C ASP A 222 -9.04 -7.44 -2.21
N SER A 223 -8.66 -6.64 -3.21
CA SER A 223 -9.33 -6.53 -4.51
C SER A 223 -8.45 -6.95 -5.68
N ALA A 224 -7.34 -7.66 -5.42
CA ALA A 224 -6.35 -8.01 -6.44
C ALA A 224 -6.95 -8.73 -7.66
N TYR A 225 -7.98 -9.54 -7.48
CA TYR A 225 -8.64 -10.33 -8.53
C TYR A 225 -10.00 -9.78 -8.98
N ALA A 226 -10.42 -8.60 -8.54
CA ALA A 226 -11.65 -7.99 -9.02
C ALA A 226 -11.54 -7.62 -10.50
N ASP A 227 -12.57 -7.94 -11.30
CA ASP A 227 -12.62 -7.57 -12.71
C ASP A 227 -13.07 -6.11 -12.86
N ASP A 228 -12.43 -5.36 -13.75
CA ASP A 228 -12.75 -3.95 -13.98
C ASP A 228 -13.93 -3.76 -14.95
N THR A 229 -14.19 -4.73 -15.83
CA THR A 229 -15.08 -4.56 -16.98
C THR A 229 -16.29 -5.49 -16.98
N ALA A 230 -16.18 -6.64 -16.32
CA ALA A 230 -17.21 -7.67 -16.30
C ALA A 230 -17.34 -8.29 -14.91
N LYS A 231 -18.54 -8.80 -14.61
CA LYS A 231 -18.77 -9.62 -13.42
C LYS A 231 -18.26 -11.03 -13.70
N ASP A 232 -17.43 -11.55 -12.83
CA ASP A 232 -16.83 -12.87 -12.99
C ASP A 232 -17.31 -13.88 -11.93
N ALA A 233 -16.70 -15.09 -11.93
CA ALA A 233 -17.03 -16.15 -10.99
C ALA A 233 -16.64 -15.84 -9.54
N SER A 234 -15.81 -14.81 -9.28
CA SER A 234 -15.38 -14.41 -7.94
C SER A 234 -16.39 -13.50 -7.24
N LEU A 235 -17.46 -13.04 -7.91
CA LEU A 235 -18.47 -12.13 -7.35
C LEU A 235 -18.99 -12.59 -5.98
N ALA A 236 -19.36 -13.86 -5.82
CA ALA A 236 -19.85 -14.39 -4.55
C ALA A 236 -18.80 -14.38 -3.43
N GLU A 237 -17.51 -14.44 -3.78
CA GLU A 237 -16.40 -14.31 -2.83
C GLU A 237 -16.22 -12.85 -2.39
N PHE A 238 -16.33 -11.89 -3.30
CA PHE A 238 -16.37 -10.48 -2.98
C PHE A 238 -17.57 -10.10 -2.11
N GLU A 239 -18.77 -10.60 -2.39
CA GLU A 239 -19.95 -10.41 -1.53
C GLU A 239 -19.71 -10.88 -0.09
N ARG A 240 -19.09 -12.06 0.09
CA ARG A 240 -18.69 -12.56 1.41
C ARG A 240 -17.66 -11.66 2.08
N SER A 241 -16.67 -11.19 1.31
CA SER A 241 -15.60 -10.31 1.79
C SER A 241 -16.14 -8.94 2.20
N PHE A 242 -17.06 -8.33 1.44
CA PHE A 242 -17.75 -7.09 1.82
C PHE A 242 -18.61 -7.28 3.08
N SER A 243 -19.33 -8.39 3.19
CA SER A 243 -20.05 -8.73 4.42
C SER A 243 -19.12 -8.92 5.62
N ALA A 244 -17.91 -9.44 5.39
CA ALA A 244 -16.91 -9.61 6.44
C ALA A 244 -16.29 -8.27 6.87
N VAL A 245 -15.88 -7.41 5.92
CA VAL A 245 -15.24 -6.13 6.24
C VAL A 245 -16.21 -5.17 6.93
N ARG A 246 -17.49 -5.19 6.60
CA ARG A 246 -18.52 -4.39 7.29
C ARG A 246 -18.52 -4.65 8.81
N ARG A 247 -18.27 -5.90 9.24
CA ARG A 247 -18.21 -6.28 10.66
C ARG A 247 -16.97 -5.74 11.38
N LEU A 248 -15.96 -5.28 10.64
CA LEU A 248 -14.74 -4.71 11.18
C LEU A 248 -14.86 -3.23 11.53
N VAL A 249 -15.97 -2.58 11.14
CA VAL A 249 -16.20 -1.16 11.41
C VAL A 249 -16.37 -0.93 12.92
N SER A 250 -15.58 0.01 13.46
CA SER A 250 -15.68 0.48 14.83
C SER A 250 -15.20 1.92 14.91
N GLY A 251 -16.09 2.83 15.31
CA GLY A 251 -15.77 4.26 15.36
C GLY A 251 -15.44 4.83 13.97
N ARG A 252 -14.37 5.62 13.91
CA ARG A 252 -13.84 6.18 12.65
C ARG A 252 -13.01 5.11 11.95
N THR A 253 -13.54 4.56 10.88
CA THR A 253 -12.90 3.50 10.12
C THR A 253 -12.77 3.91 8.67
N TRP A 254 -11.54 3.89 8.13
CA TRP A 254 -11.27 4.01 6.70
C TRP A 254 -11.25 2.63 6.06
N PHE A 255 -11.83 2.54 4.88
CA PHE A 255 -11.73 1.37 4.01
C PHE A 255 -10.54 1.57 3.07
N VAL A 256 -9.63 0.62 3.05
CA VAL A 256 -8.42 0.64 2.22
C VAL A 256 -8.43 -0.59 1.32
N THR A 257 -8.33 -0.35 0.03
CA THR A 257 -8.29 -1.38 -1.01
C THR A 257 -7.37 -0.91 -2.13
N HIS A 258 -7.09 -1.78 -3.12
CA HIS A 258 -6.32 -1.36 -4.28
C HIS A 258 -7.22 -0.81 -5.38
N ARG A 259 -8.18 -1.60 -5.88
CA ARG A 259 -9.10 -1.15 -6.92
C ARG A 259 -10.18 -0.23 -6.35
N PRO A 260 -10.55 0.87 -7.06
CA PRO A 260 -11.62 1.76 -6.62
C PRO A 260 -13.00 1.08 -6.71
N PRO A 261 -13.67 0.76 -5.58
CA PRO A 261 -14.88 -0.07 -5.60
C PRO A 261 -16.06 0.53 -6.35
N TYR A 262 -16.09 1.86 -6.50
CA TYR A 262 -17.18 2.54 -7.25
C TYR A 262 -16.96 2.54 -8.76
N LEU A 263 -15.76 2.19 -9.21
CA LEU A 263 -15.35 2.19 -10.62
C LEU A 263 -15.05 0.79 -11.14
N ASN A 264 -14.91 -0.20 -10.24
CA ASN A 264 -14.68 -1.60 -10.59
C ASN A 264 -16.00 -2.35 -10.71
N ALA A 265 -16.14 -3.21 -11.73
CA ALA A 265 -17.40 -3.89 -12.02
C ALA A 265 -17.79 -4.93 -10.94
N ASP A 266 -16.84 -5.78 -10.53
CA ASP A 266 -17.09 -6.81 -9.51
C ASP A 266 -17.36 -6.20 -8.14
N GLU A 267 -16.54 -5.24 -7.72
CA GLU A 267 -16.71 -4.60 -6.43
C GLU A 267 -18.00 -3.79 -6.36
N SER A 268 -18.33 -3.00 -7.39
CA SER A 268 -19.59 -2.24 -7.46
C SER A 268 -20.83 -3.15 -7.39
N ALA A 269 -20.74 -4.35 -7.97
CA ALA A 269 -21.83 -5.32 -7.93
C ALA A 269 -21.97 -6.01 -6.55
N ALA A 270 -20.84 -6.27 -5.88
CA ALA A 270 -20.78 -7.05 -4.64
C ALA A 270 -20.97 -6.21 -3.36
N MET A 271 -20.62 -4.92 -3.39
CA MET A 271 -20.49 -4.11 -2.17
C MET A 271 -21.85 -3.78 -1.51
N GLY A 272 -22.92 -3.59 -2.28
CA GLY A 272 -24.21 -3.15 -1.74
C GLY A 272 -24.06 -1.91 -0.85
N ASP A 273 -24.59 -2.00 0.39
CA ASP A 273 -24.47 -0.96 1.43
C ASP A 273 -23.27 -1.20 2.40
N ALA A 274 -22.41 -2.17 2.10
CA ALA A 274 -21.36 -2.59 3.04
C ALA A 274 -20.38 -1.46 3.40
N LEU A 275 -20.18 -0.50 2.50
CA LEU A 275 -19.26 0.62 2.71
C LEU A 275 -19.90 1.82 3.43
N ASP A 276 -21.23 1.91 3.57
CA ASP A 276 -21.93 3.10 4.12
C ASP A 276 -21.56 3.40 5.57
N ALA A 277 -21.03 2.42 6.28
CA ALA A 277 -20.57 2.56 7.66
C ALA A 277 -19.15 3.13 7.80
N PHE A 278 -18.39 3.22 6.70
CA PHE A 278 -17.03 3.77 6.69
C PHE A 278 -17.02 5.30 6.58
N SER A 279 -15.91 5.91 7.02
CA SER A 279 -15.74 7.38 6.96
C SER A 279 -15.09 7.84 5.65
N ALA A 280 -14.29 6.99 5.02
CA ALA A 280 -13.63 7.23 3.74
C ALA A 280 -13.23 5.91 3.09
N VAL A 281 -13.05 5.94 1.77
CA VAL A 281 -12.47 4.87 0.95
C VAL A 281 -11.18 5.38 0.34
N LEU A 282 -10.10 4.64 0.51
CA LEU A 282 -8.78 4.93 -0.09
C LEU A 282 -8.43 3.81 -1.06
N ALA A 283 -8.07 4.18 -2.29
CA ALA A 283 -7.69 3.23 -3.33
C ALA A 283 -6.50 3.73 -4.17
N GLY A 284 -5.91 2.83 -4.96
CA GLY A 284 -4.90 3.07 -5.98
C GLY A 284 -5.40 2.69 -7.37
N HIS A 285 -4.62 1.86 -8.09
CA HIS A 285 -4.96 1.22 -9.37
C HIS A 285 -5.07 2.16 -10.57
N ILE A 286 -5.69 3.30 -10.42
CA ILE A 286 -5.73 4.34 -11.45
C ILE A 286 -4.62 5.33 -11.10
N HIS A 287 -3.64 5.46 -11.99
CA HIS A 287 -2.40 6.16 -11.70
C HIS A 287 -2.54 7.68 -11.77
N LEU A 288 -3.34 8.20 -10.86
CA LEU A 288 -3.60 9.63 -10.65
C LEU A 288 -4.13 9.88 -9.23
N PHE A 289 -4.28 11.15 -8.87
CA PHE A 289 -5.07 11.56 -7.71
C PHE A 289 -6.45 11.99 -8.15
N ALA A 290 -7.49 11.49 -7.48
CA ALA A 290 -8.86 11.94 -7.68
C ALA A 290 -9.70 11.80 -6.43
N VAL A 291 -10.77 12.61 -6.32
CA VAL A 291 -11.78 12.53 -5.28
C VAL A 291 -13.14 12.28 -5.91
N MET A 292 -13.91 11.36 -5.34
CA MET A 292 -15.29 11.08 -5.74
C MET A 292 -16.20 11.08 -4.52
N ASN A 293 -17.21 11.97 -4.51
CA ASN A 293 -18.31 11.91 -3.56
C ASN A 293 -19.49 11.17 -4.19
N LYS A 294 -19.96 10.09 -3.57
CA LYS A 294 -21.05 9.25 -4.08
C LYS A 294 -22.05 8.89 -2.96
N PRO A 295 -22.79 9.86 -2.41
CA PRO A 295 -23.76 9.55 -1.38
C PRO A 295 -24.80 8.49 -1.83
N PRO A 296 -25.21 7.53 -0.96
CA PRO A 296 -24.94 7.48 0.49
C PRO A 296 -23.56 6.91 0.86
N HIS A 297 -22.78 6.46 -0.09
CA HIS A 297 -21.45 5.89 0.15
C HIS A 297 -20.45 6.93 0.65
N PRO A 298 -19.42 6.51 1.41
CA PRO A 298 -18.34 7.40 1.83
C PRO A 298 -17.54 7.95 0.64
N PRO A 299 -16.86 9.10 0.79
CA PRO A 299 -16.02 9.62 -0.27
C PRO A 299 -14.86 8.66 -0.56
N LEU A 300 -14.54 8.51 -1.85
CA LEU A 300 -13.40 7.78 -2.36
C LEU A 300 -12.28 8.77 -2.69
N VAL A 301 -11.06 8.45 -2.27
CA VAL A 301 -9.84 9.13 -2.71
C VAL A 301 -8.93 8.12 -3.39
N ILE A 302 -8.58 8.39 -4.64
CA ILE A 302 -7.63 7.61 -5.42
C ILE A 302 -6.23 8.20 -5.20
N ASN A 303 -5.25 7.34 -4.85
CA ASN A 303 -3.90 7.70 -4.43
C ASN A 303 -2.82 6.98 -5.26
N GLY A 304 -3.08 6.68 -6.54
CA GLY A 304 -2.23 5.89 -7.42
C GLY A 304 -1.08 6.70 -8.05
N VAL A 305 -0.37 7.52 -7.26
CA VAL A 305 0.60 8.51 -7.78
C VAL A 305 2.06 8.18 -7.43
N GLY A 306 2.33 6.98 -6.87
CA GLY A 306 3.61 6.66 -6.21
C GLY A 306 4.81 6.51 -7.14
N GLY A 307 4.63 5.99 -8.37
CA GLY A 307 5.79 5.70 -9.21
C GLY A 307 5.51 5.19 -10.61
N ASP A 308 4.49 4.37 -10.82
CA ASP A 308 4.18 3.81 -12.14
C ASP A 308 3.60 4.88 -13.11
N PHE A 309 3.56 4.56 -14.39
CA PHE A 309 3.04 5.44 -15.44
C PHE A 309 1.77 6.16 -15.02
N LEU A 310 1.76 7.48 -15.19
CA LEU A 310 0.58 8.29 -14.93
C LEU A 310 -0.51 8.05 -16.00
N ASP A 311 -1.74 7.88 -15.55
CA ASP A 311 -2.88 7.57 -16.41
C ASP A 311 -3.56 8.84 -16.95
N THR A 312 -3.02 9.35 -18.05
CA THR A 312 -3.53 10.55 -18.70
C THR A 312 -4.87 10.32 -19.43
N GLU A 313 -5.12 9.10 -19.90
CA GLU A 313 -6.38 8.74 -20.60
C GLU A 313 -7.53 8.67 -19.59
N ALA A 314 -7.37 7.90 -18.51
CA ALA A 314 -8.35 7.82 -17.43
C ALA A 314 -8.67 9.19 -16.80
N ALA A 315 -7.70 10.10 -16.76
CA ALA A 315 -7.93 11.45 -16.23
C ALA A 315 -9.01 12.23 -16.99
N GLY A 316 -9.07 12.09 -18.31
CA GLY A 316 -10.10 12.71 -19.14
C GLY A 316 -11.48 12.16 -18.85
N GLU A 317 -11.60 10.85 -18.82
CA GLU A 317 -12.86 10.14 -18.54
C GLU A 317 -13.36 10.42 -17.12
N LEU A 318 -12.47 10.36 -16.12
CA LEU A 318 -12.82 10.65 -14.74
C LEU A 318 -13.27 12.10 -14.54
N ARG A 319 -12.65 13.08 -15.19
CA ARG A 319 -13.11 14.48 -15.10
C ARG A 319 -14.55 14.63 -15.60
N MET A 320 -14.93 13.92 -16.66
CA MET A 320 -16.31 13.92 -17.16
C MET A 320 -17.25 13.18 -16.20
N LEU A 321 -16.86 12.01 -15.73
CA LEU A 321 -17.65 11.19 -14.82
C LEU A 321 -17.91 11.88 -13.47
N LEU A 322 -16.89 12.53 -12.92
CA LEU A 322 -16.94 13.16 -11.59
C LEU A 322 -17.64 14.53 -11.59
N GLY A 323 -17.88 15.12 -12.77
CA GLY A 323 -18.54 16.43 -12.86
C GLY A 323 -17.82 17.51 -12.02
N PRO A 324 -18.47 18.11 -10.99
CA PRO A 324 -17.84 19.13 -10.15
C PRO A 324 -16.59 18.62 -9.41
N ASP A 325 -16.55 17.36 -8.99
CA ASP A 325 -15.39 16.73 -8.32
C ASP A 325 -14.24 16.49 -9.31
N GLY A 326 -14.49 16.50 -10.61
CA GLY A 326 -13.47 16.36 -11.65
C GLY A 326 -12.32 17.38 -11.56
N ARG A 327 -12.52 18.50 -10.86
CA ARG A 327 -11.45 19.47 -10.55
C ARG A 327 -10.37 18.89 -9.65
N SER A 328 -10.68 17.87 -8.86
CA SER A 328 -9.72 17.17 -7.99
C SER A 328 -8.74 16.31 -8.78
N VAL A 329 -9.08 15.89 -10.01
CA VAL A 329 -8.24 14.98 -10.81
C VAL A 329 -6.90 15.63 -11.15
N LYS A 330 -5.81 15.08 -10.59
CA LYS A 330 -4.43 15.51 -10.83
C LYS A 330 -3.61 14.35 -11.36
N VAL A 331 -2.92 14.59 -12.47
CA VAL A 331 -1.98 13.65 -13.08
C VAL A 331 -0.57 14.11 -12.77
N SER A 332 -0.02 13.62 -11.68
CA SER A 332 1.33 13.95 -11.22
C SER A 332 1.83 12.85 -10.32
N PHE A 333 3.11 12.54 -10.39
CA PHE A 333 3.75 11.70 -9.38
C PHE A 333 3.76 12.39 -8.02
N GLY A 334 3.72 11.59 -6.95
CA GLY A 334 3.79 12.11 -5.60
C GLY A 334 3.27 11.17 -4.52
N PHE A 335 2.70 11.76 -3.50
CA PHE A 335 2.08 11.08 -2.36
C PHE A 335 1.02 11.97 -1.71
N VAL A 336 0.11 11.38 -0.96
CA VAL A 336 -1.00 12.12 -0.35
C VAL A 336 -0.86 12.13 1.18
N VAL A 337 -0.84 13.32 1.75
CA VAL A 337 -0.72 13.55 3.20
C VAL A 337 -2.09 13.87 3.77
N TYR A 338 -2.50 13.13 4.78
CA TYR A 338 -3.71 13.37 5.57
C TYR A 338 -3.29 13.87 6.94
N THR A 339 -3.62 15.10 7.27
CA THR A 339 -3.33 15.70 8.58
C THR A 339 -4.62 15.91 9.36
N ARG A 340 -4.65 15.48 10.63
CA ARG A 340 -5.81 15.64 11.51
C ARG A 340 -6.18 17.11 11.66
N SER A 341 -7.46 17.44 11.48
CA SER A 341 -7.99 18.78 11.64
C SER A 341 -9.30 18.77 12.44
N PRO A 342 -9.81 19.92 12.89
CA PRO A 342 -11.08 19.99 13.62
C PRO A 342 -12.28 19.48 12.83
N LEU A 343 -12.25 19.53 11.51
CA LEU A 343 -13.33 19.07 10.64
C LEU A 343 -13.19 17.59 10.26
N GLY A 344 -12.02 17.01 10.45
CA GLY A 344 -11.70 15.64 10.07
C GLY A 344 -10.23 15.53 9.63
N TRP A 345 -9.94 15.66 8.33
CA TRP A 345 -8.59 15.56 7.79
C TRP A 345 -8.37 16.55 6.66
N ASP A 346 -7.27 17.30 6.75
CA ASP A 346 -6.75 18.05 5.62
C ASP A 346 -5.96 17.08 4.74
N ILE A 347 -6.28 17.07 3.44
CA ILE A 347 -5.66 16.20 2.43
C ILE A 347 -4.78 17.07 1.55
N SER A 348 -3.50 16.75 1.45
CA SER A 348 -2.54 17.44 0.60
C SER A 348 -1.88 16.46 -0.36
N LEU A 349 -2.14 16.61 -1.67
CA LEU A 349 -1.34 15.96 -2.70
C LEU A 349 -0.01 16.69 -2.80
N ARG A 350 1.10 15.96 -2.68
CA ARG A 350 2.46 16.49 -2.79
C ARG A 350 3.21 15.84 -3.94
N ASP A 351 4.02 16.63 -4.63
CA ASP A 351 4.94 16.13 -5.65
C ASP A 351 6.12 15.34 -5.05
N PRO A 352 6.98 14.70 -5.87
CA PRO A 352 8.16 13.98 -5.37
C PRO A 352 9.16 14.82 -4.57
N ALA A 353 9.14 16.15 -4.71
CA ALA A 353 9.97 17.07 -3.93
C ALA A 353 9.32 17.49 -2.59
N GLY A 354 8.02 17.26 -2.44
CA GLY A 354 7.20 17.60 -1.27
C GLY A 354 6.40 18.89 -1.41
N ALA A 355 6.40 19.53 -2.60
CA ALA A 355 5.56 20.70 -2.85
C ALA A 355 4.08 20.30 -2.98
N GLU A 356 3.19 21.14 -2.42
CA GLU A 356 1.75 20.91 -2.49
C GLU A 356 1.20 21.21 -3.89
N LEU A 357 0.49 20.25 -4.47
CA LEU A 357 -0.15 20.34 -5.79
C LEU A 357 -1.67 20.52 -5.71
N ALA A 358 -2.29 20.02 -4.65
CA ALA A 358 -3.71 20.16 -4.38
C ALA A 358 -3.97 20.06 -2.89
N HIS A 359 -5.01 20.77 -2.43
CA HIS A 359 -5.49 20.71 -1.06
C HIS A 359 -6.98 20.40 -1.05
N CYS A 360 -7.39 19.48 -0.18
CA CYS A 360 -8.79 19.12 0.03
C CYS A 360 -9.05 18.94 1.55
N VAL A 361 -10.31 18.91 1.93
CA VAL A 361 -10.74 18.65 3.30
C VAL A 361 -11.72 17.49 3.32
N LEU A 362 -11.36 16.43 4.02
CA LEU A 362 -12.27 15.32 4.35
C LEU A 362 -13.01 15.66 5.63
N THR A 363 -14.30 15.95 5.49
CA THR A 363 -15.19 16.10 6.64
C THR A 363 -15.70 14.73 7.04
N GLU A 364 -15.40 14.32 8.26
CA GLU A 364 -15.87 13.04 8.79
C GLU A 364 -17.37 13.13 9.15
N GLY A 365 -18.13 12.16 8.68
CA GLY A 365 -19.58 12.04 8.88
C GLY A 365 -20.09 10.71 8.33
N ARG A 366 -21.41 10.54 8.31
CA ARG A 366 -22.09 9.40 7.66
C ARG A 366 -23.27 9.91 6.83
N PRO A 367 -23.09 10.11 5.52
CA PRO A 367 -21.83 9.99 4.79
C PRO A 367 -20.88 11.16 5.10
N GLY A 368 -19.57 10.90 4.99
CA GLY A 368 -18.54 11.93 4.93
C GLY A 368 -18.54 12.64 3.57
N SER A 369 -17.71 13.69 3.44
CA SER A 369 -17.51 14.35 2.15
C SER A 369 -16.08 14.87 2.03
N VAL A 370 -15.58 14.97 0.80
CA VAL A 370 -14.31 15.63 0.49
C VAL A 370 -14.56 16.84 -0.40
N ARG A 371 -13.93 17.96 -0.07
CA ARG A 371 -13.96 19.19 -0.89
C ARG A 371 -12.53 19.63 -1.19
N CYS A 372 -12.23 19.85 -2.44
CA CYS A 372 -10.97 20.40 -2.93
C CYS A 372 -11.10 21.85 -3.39
#